data_14f85b5459e5933508e4ab0baaede8c1
#
_entry.id   14f85b5459e5933508e4ab0baaede8c1
#
_cell.length_a   1.000
_cell.length_b   1.000
_cell.length_c   1.000
_cell.angle_alpha   90.00
_cell.angle_beta   90.00
_cell.angle_gamma   90.00
#
_symmetry.space_group_name_H-M   'P 1'
#
loop_
_entity.id
_entity.type
_entity.pdbx_description
1 polymer ?
#
loop_
_entity_poly.entity_id
_entity_poly.type
_entity_poly.pdbx_seq_one_letter_code
_entity_poly.pdbx_strand_id
1 'polypeptide(L)'
;MHILGALYDLDGTLLDTEPLYDEVEQKLINLYGNGKPLDLETKQIIMGTPASFNCKLLVEKFDVKLSPEEFQKKRDELLIEPFRNCKFKKGAKEVVHKCKYELGLKSAIATGSSRFNFDNKVYKLKDWVNEYIDVIITSDNIKRGKPNPDIFILAAQELGLRPSDCIVFEDGLPGVKAAISAGVRIVVAIIEEYQRPSFENLFYDKNKTNLIIINSLEEFDFSLIKRKN
;
A
#
# COMPACT_ATOMS: atom_id res chain seq x y z
N MET A 1 12.81 -18.14 15.32
CA MET A 1 12.58 -16.69 15.14
C MET A 1 11.11 -16.48 14.98
N HIS A 2 10.52 -15.57 15.75
CA HIS A 2 9.07 -15.42 15.77
C HIS A 2 8.70 -14.11 15.10
N ILE A 3 7.69 -14.13 14.21
CA ILE A 3 6.99 -12.95 13.76
C ILE A 3 6.00 -12.56 14.86
N LEU A 4 5.98 -11.29 15.23
CA LEU A 4 5.19 -10.73 16.31
C LEU A 4 4.20 -9.66 15.83
N GLY A 5 4.47 -9.08 14.65
CA GLY A 5 3.63 -8.04 14.06
C GLY A 5 3.41 -8.23 12.56
N ALA A 6 2.24 -7.81 12.10
CA ALA A 6 1.87 -7.74 10.70
C ALA A 6 1.59 -6.28 10.32
N LEU A 7 2.30 -5.78 9.34
CA LEU A 7 2.20 -4.42 8.82
C LEU A 7 1.59 -4.49 7.42
N TYR A 8 0.54 -3.75 7.19
CA TYR A 8 -0.20 -3.78 5.94
C TYR A 8 -0.12 -2.43 5.23
N ASP A 9 0.22 -2.42 3.96
CA ASP A 9 -0.19 -1.31 3.12
C ASP A 9 -1.72 -1.32 2.97
N LEU A 10 -2.28 -0.20 2.53
CA LEU A 10 -3.73 -0.05 2.41
C LEU A 10 -4.19 -0.16 0.96
N ASP A 11 -3.67 0.73 0.11
CA ASP A 11 -4.11 0.93 -1.27
C ASP A 11 -3.55 -0.17 -2.17
N GLY A 12 -4.44 -0.92 -2.86
CA GLY A 12 -4.01 -2.06 -3.66
C GLY A 12 -3.67 -3.32 -2.86
N THR A 13 -3.41 -3.20 -1.56
CA THR A 13 -3.10 -4.33 -0.65
C THR A 13 -4.32 -4.79 0.14
N LEU A 14 -4.86 -3.95 1.03
CA LEU A 14 -6.06 -4.29 1.79
C LEU A 14 -7.33 -3.85 1.08
N LEU A 15 -7.31 -2.69 0.41
CA LEU A 15 -8.45 -2.11 -0.28
C LEU A 15 -8.19 -2.03 -1.78
N ASP A 16 -9.24 -2.33 -2.56
CA ASP A 16 -9.24 -2.25 -4.02
C ASP A 16 -9.49 -0.81 -4.47
N THR A 17 -8.48 0.03 -4.33
CA THR A 17 -8.55 1.46 -4.61
C THR A 17 -8.00 1.87 -5.97
N GLU A 18 -7.18 1.04 -6.61
CA GLU A 18 -6.56 1.34 -7.92
C GLU A 18 -7.58 1.68 -9.01
N PRO A 19 -8.69 0.92 -9.20
CA PRO A 19 -9.68 1.26 -10.21
C PRO A 19 -10.36 2.61 -9.98
N LEU A 20 -10.46 3.04 -8.70
CA LEU A 20 -11.04 4.33 -8.33
C LEU A 20 -10.13 5.50 -8.72
N TYR A 21 -8.82 5.34 -8.51
CA TYR A 21 -7.82 6.31 -8.97
C TYR A 21 -7.82 6.41 -10.49
N ASP A 22 -7.79 5.26 -11.19
CA ASP A 22 -7.80 5.19 -12.65
C ASP A 22 -8.99 5.94 -13.26
N GLU A 23 -10.20 5.72 -12.73
CA GLU A 23 -11.42 6.36 -13.20
C GLU A 23 -11.37 7.87 -13.02
N VAL A 24 -10.98 8.34 -11.84
CA VAL A 24 -10.95 9.78 -11.54
C VAL A 24 -9.81 10.47 -12.29
N GLU A 25 -8.63 9.88 -12.38
CA GLU A 25 -7.50 10.44 -13.12
C GLU A 25 -7.81 10.50 -14.62
N GLN A 26 -8.40 9.46 -15.20
CA GLN A 26 -8.86 9.49 -16.59
C GLN A 26 -9.91 10.59 -16.82
N LYS A 27 -10.85 10.77 -15.89
CA LYS A 27 -11.84 11.85 -15.98
C LYS A 27 -11.18 13.23 -15.99
N LEU A 28 -10.19 13.46 -15.16
CA LEU A 28 -9.45 14.72 -15.13
C LEU A 28 -8.62 14.94 -16.40
N ILE A 29 -7.98 13.90 -16.93
CA ILE A 29 -7.28 13.93 -18.21
C ILE A 29 -8.21 14.30 -19.36
N ASN A 30 -9.42 13.74 -19.36
CA ASN A 30 -10.44 14.06 -20.38
C ASN A 30 -10.95 15.51 -20.29
N LEU A 31 -11.08 16.04 -19.07
CA LEU A 31 -11.63 17.39 -18.85
C LEU A 31 -10.59 18.50 -19.05
N TYR A 32 -9.35 18.26 -18.65
CA TYR A 32 -8.32 19.32 -18.56
C TYR A 32 -7.06 19.03 -19.38
N GLY A 33 -6.92 17.84 -19.94
CA GLY A 33 -5.75 17.40 -20.69
C GLY A 33 -6.06 17.08 -22.16
N ASN A 34 -5.22 16.22 -22.73
CA ASN A 34 -5.31 15.82 -24.16
C ASN A 34 -6.33 14.68 -24.41
N GLY A 35 -7.02 14.18 -23.40
CA GLY A 35 -8.05 13.13 -23.51
C GLY A 35 -7.52 11.73 -23.89
N LYS A 36 -6.19 11.52 -23.93
CA LYS A 36 -5.61 10.21 -24.19
C LYS A 36 -5.90 9.24 -23.04
N PRO A 37 -6.06 7.95 -23.31
CA PRO A 37 -6.27 6.96 -22.26
C PRO A 37 -5.02 6.85 -21.36
N LEU A 38 -5.26 6.68 -20.06
CA LEU A 38 -4.22 6.37 -19.08
C LEU A 38 -3.66 4.98 -19.39
N ASP A 39 -2.47 4.96 -19.97
CA ASP A 39 -1.82 3.73 -20.45
C ASP A 39 -1.19 2.91 -19.30
N LEU A 40 -1.00 1.61 -19.59
CA LEU A 40 -0.46 0.67 -18.60
C LEU A 40 0.95 1.06 -18.12
N GLU A 41 1.79 1.61 -18.99
CA GLU A 41 3.14 2.07 -18.65
C GLU A 41 3.08 3.16 -17.59
N THR A 42 2.20 4.16 -17.78
CA THR A 42 2.01 5.24 -16.80
C THR A 42 1.51 4.70 -15.46
N LYS A 43 0.53 3.79 -15.48
CA LYS A 43 0.03 3.14 -14.26
C LYS A 43 1.14 2.42 -13.49
N GLN A 44 2.02 1.70 -14.19
CA GLN A 44 3.17 1.03 -13.58
C GLN A 44 4.14 2.00 -12.91
N ILE A 45 4.35 3.17 -13.51
CA ILE A 45 5.28 4.20 -12.98
C ILE A 45 4.70 4.84 -11.71
N ILE A 46 3.39 5.12 -11.69
CA ILE A 46 2.74 5.84 -10.58
C ILE A 46 2.37 4.94 -9.39
N MET A 47 2.21 3.65 -9.62
CA MET A 47 1.79 2.69 -8.59
C MET A 47 2.73 2.70 -7.38
N GLY A 48 2.18 2.93 -6.19
CA GLY A 48 2.91 2.96 -4.93
C GLY A 48 3.86 4.15 -4.75
N THR A 49 3.86 5.13 -5.69
CA THR A 49 4.67 6.35 -5.56
C THR A 49 3.89 7.47 -4.88
N PRO A 50 4.57 8.52 -4.35
CA PRO A 50 3.90 9.64 -3.70
C PRO A 50 2.93 10.38 -4.62
N ALA A 51 1.80 10.84 -4.07
CA ALA A 51 0.76 11.55 -4.81
C ALA A 51 1.28 12.78 -5.58
N SER A 52 2.22 13.53 -4.99
CA SER A 52 2.85 14.69 -5.65
C SER A 52 3.64 14.32 -6.90
N PHE A 53 4.33 13.19 -6.87
CA PHE A 53 5.03 12.66 -8.05
C PHE A 53 4.03 12.24 -9.13
N ASN A 54 2.99 11.49 -8.75
CA ASN A 54 1.96 11.01 -9.67
C ASN A 54 1.26 12.16 -10.39
N CYS A 55 0.78 13.14 -9.63
CA CYS A 55 0.08 14.30 -10.18
C CYS A 55 0.97 15.09 -11.13
N LYS A 56 2.23 15.30 -10.79
CA LYS A 56 3.19 15.96 -11.68
C LYS A 56 3.38 15.19 -12.99
N LEU A 57 3.61 13.88 -12.91
CA LEU A 57 3.78 13.03 -14.11
C LEU A 57 2.53 13.05 -15.01
N LEU A 58 1.34 12.92 -14.41
CA LEU A 58 0.08 12.91 -15.17
C LEU A 58 -0.18 14.26 -15.84
N VAL A 59 0.07 15.37 -15.14
CA VAL A 59 -0.07 16.72 -15.70
C VAL A 59 0.87 16.91 -16.90
N GLU A 60 2.15 16.54 -16.76
CA GLU A 60 3.14 16.68 -17.82
C GLU A 60 2.85 15.75 -19.02
N LYS A 61 2.59 14.46 -18.75
CA LYS A 61 2.41 13.44 -19.81
C LYS A 61 1.14 13.64 -20.63
N PHE A 62 0.06 14.11 -20.00
CA PHE A 62 -1.24 14.26 -20.64
C PHE A 62 -1.62 15.72 -20.97
N ASP A 63 -0.67 16.65 -20.95
CA ASP A 63 -0.87 18.08 -21.26
C ASP A 63 -2.03 18.72 -20.47
N VAL A 64 -2.17 18.34 -19.20
CA VAL A 64 -3.27 18.81 -18.34
C VAL A 64 -3.07 20.30 -18.05
N LYS A 65 -4.11 21.10 -18.22
CA LYS A 65 -4.10 22.58 -18.05
C LYS A 65 -4.43 22.99 -16.60
N LEU A 66 -3.81 22.27 -15.66
CA LEU A 66 -3.83 22.53 -14.22
C LEU A 66 -2.40 22.42 -13.70
N SER A 67 -2.11 23.08 -12.57
CA SER A 67 -0.88 22.75 -11.85
C SER A 67 -1.00 21.36 -11.20
N PRO A 68 0.12 20.69 -10.86
CA PRO A 68 0.08 19.41 -10.14
C PRO A 68 -0.73 19.48 -8.84
N GLU A 69 -0.65 20.59 -8.13
CA GLU A 69 -1.36 20.84 -6.87
C GLU A 69 -2.88 20.98 -7.11
N GLU A 70 -3.28 21.70 -8.15
CA GLU A 70 -4.69 21.83 -8.54
C GLU A 70 -5.26 20.49 -9.02
N PHE A 71 -4.47 19.73 -9.79
CA PHE A 71 -4.85 18.38 -10.22
C PHE A 71 -5.06 17.47 -9.01
N GLN A 72 -4.10 17.45 -8.07
CA GLN A 72 -4.20 16.65 -6.84
C GLN A 72 -5.44 17.05 -6.03
N LYS A 73 -5.68 18.34 -5.83
CA LYS A 73 -6.85 18.81 -5.10
C LYS A 73 -8.16 18.34 -5.73
N LYS A 74 -8.32 18.51 -7.04
CA LYS A 74 -9.52 18.06 -7.76
C LYS A 74 -9.68 16.55 -7.73
N ARG A 75 -8.57 15.80 -7.87
CA ARG A 75 -8.56 14.34 -7.76
C ARG A 75 -9.05 13.91 -6.37
N ASP A 76 -8.48 14.46 -5.31
CA ASP A 76 -8.81 14.09 -3.94
C ASP A 76 -10.29 14.44 -3.62
N GLU A 77 -10.80 15.59 -4.11
CA GLU A 77 -12.23 15.95 -4.00
C GLU A 77 -13.14 14.93 -4.70
N LEU A 78 -12.79 14.51 -5.92
CA LEU A 78 -13.58 13.55 -6.70
C LEU A 78 -13.50 12.12 -6.13
N LEU A 79 -12.44 11.78 -5.41
CA LEU A 79 -12.24 10.47 -4.80
C LEU A 79 -13.00 10.27 -3.48
N ILE A 80 -13.53 11.34 -2.85
CA ILE A 80 -14.20 11.24 -1.55
C ILE A 80 -15.32 10.20 -1.58
N GLU A 81 -16.25 10.31 -2.51
CA GLU A 81 -17.40 9.42 -2.58
C GLU A 81 -17.03 7.99 -3.05
N PRO A 82 -16.20 7.81 -4.09
CA PRO A 82 -15.67 6.51 -4.44
C PRO A 82 -14.94 5.82 -3.26
N PHE A 83 -14.07 6.52 -2.53
CA PHE A 83 -13.35 5.96 -1.38
C PHE A 83 -14.29 5.46 -0.28
N ARG A 84 -15.37 6.19 0.01
CA ARG A 84 -16.38 5.77 1.00
C ARG A 84 -17.09 4.47 0.64
N ASN A 85 -16.99 4.04 -0.61
CA ASN A 85 -17.59 2.82 -1.15
C ASN A 85 -16.55 1.79 -1.59
N CYS A 86 -15.26 1.99 -1.34
CA CYS A 86 -14.22 1.04 -1.72
C CYS A 86 -14.41 -0.31 -1.01
N LYS A 87 -13.89 -1.36 -1.64
CA LYS A 87 -14.03 -2.74 -1.18
C LYS A 87 -12.69 -3.29 -0.72
N PHE A 88 -12.72 -4.33 0.09
CA PHE A 88 -11.54 -5.09 0.39
C PHE A 88 -11.03 -5.85 -0.85
N LYS A 89 -9.71 -5.92 -0.98
CA LYS A 89 -9.07 -6.86 -1.90
C LYS A 89 -9.41 -8.29 -1.46
N LYS A 90 -9.44 -9.19 -2.43
CA LYS A 90 -9.73 -10.61 -2.20
C LYS A 90 -8.70 -11.22 -1.25
N GLY A 91 -9.16 -11.94 -0.22
CA GLY A 91 -8.31 -12.54 0.81
C GLY A 91 -7.84 -11.58 1.92
N ALA A 92 -8.06 -10.26 1.80
CA ALA A 92 -7.53 -9.28 2.77
C ALA A 92 -8.10 -9.48 4.19
N LYS A 93 -9.41 -9.66 4.30
CA LYS A 93 -10.05 -9.88 5.62
C LYS A 93 -9.56 -11.16 6.29
N GLU A 94 -9.43 -12.22 5.52
CA GLU A 94 -8.99 -13.54 5.95
C GLU A 94 -7.54 -13.51 6.45
N VAL A 95 -6.65 -12.83 5.72
CA VAL A 95 -5.24 -12.68 6.10
C VAL A 95 -5.13 -11.89 7.41
N VAL A 96 -5.82 -10.75 7.51
CA VAL A 96 -5.77 -9.92 8.72
C VAL A 96 -6.36 -10.67 9.92
N HIS A 97 -7.50 -11.37 9.74
CA HIS A 97 -8.13 -12.18 10.78
C HIS A 97 -7.18 -13.26 11.31
N LYS A 98 -6.58 -14.05 10.40
CA LYS A 98 -5.65 -15.12 10.78
C LYS A 98 -4.40 -14.57 11.47
N CYS A 99 -3.82 -13.49 10.96
CA CYS A 99 -2.67 -12.86 11.61
C CYS A 99 -3.01 -12.43 13.05
N LYS A 100 -4.16 -11.78 13.25
CA LYS A 100 -4.54 -11.26 14.57
C LYS A 100 -5.02 -12.34 15.54
N TYR A 101 -5.99 -13.16 15.15
CA TYR A 101 -6.67 -14.06 16.07
C TYR A 101 -6.09 -15.48 16.14
N GLU A 102 -5.59 -16.02 15.01
CA GLU A 102 -5.03 -17.36 15.02
C GLU A 102 -3.53 -17.35 15.39
N LEU A 103 -2.79 -16.32 14.94
CA LEU A 103 -1.34 -16.19 15.16
C LEU A 103 -1.00 -15.21 16.30
N GLY A 104 -1.94 -14.42 16.76
CA GLY A 104 -1.77 -13.46 17.86
C GLY A 104 -0.78 -12.33 17.52
N LEU A 105 -0.71 -11.92 16.25
CA LEU A 105 0.17 -10.84 15.81
C LEU A 105 -0.46 -9.48 16.12
N LYS A 106 0.37 -8.51 16.54
CA LYS A 106 -0.01 -7.11 16.53
C LYS A 106 -0.15 -6.62 15.11
N SER A 107 -1.07 -5.69 14.84
CA SER A 107 -1.45 -5.28 13.48
C SER A 107 -1.33 -3.78 13.29
N ALA A 108 -0.67 -3.35 12.20
CA ALA A 108 -0.63 -1.94 11.83
C ALA A 108 -0.95 -1.74 10.34
N ILE A 109 -1.65 -0.64 10.03
CA ILE A 109 -1.72 -0.11 8.67
C ILE A 109 -0.59 0.91 8.51
N ALA A 110 0.17 0.83 7.39
CA ALA A 110 1.28 1.70 7.03
C ALA A 110 1.09 2.20 5.60
N THR A 111 0.27 3.26 5.42
CA THR A 111 -0.17 3.74 4.11
C THR A 111 0.51 5.04 3.67
N GLY A 112 0.82 5.13 2.37
CA GLY A 112 1.23 6.38 1.73
C GLY A 112 0.11 7.43 1.59
N SER A 113 -1.13 7.10 1.93
CA SER A 113 -2.25 8.02 1.93
C SER A 113 -2.14 9.03 3.07
N SER A 114 -2.62 10.26 2.83
CA SER A 114 -2.84 11.24 3.90
C SER A 114 -3.94 10.76 4.86
N ARG A 115 -3.97 11.32 6.06
CA ARG A 115 -5.02 11.04 7.04
C ARG A 115 -6.41 11.32 6.47
N PHE A 116 -6.55 12.40 5.74
CA PHE A 116 -7.82 12.74 5.08
C PHE A 116 -8.29 11.64 4.12
N ASN A 117 -7.40 11.16 3.25
CA ASN A 117 -7.75 10.10 2.30
C ASN A 117 -7.99 8.76 3.00
N PHE A 118 -7.18 8.43 4.00
CA PHE A 118 -7.38 7.25 4.83
C PHE A 118 -8.78 7.24 5.47
N ASP A 119 -9.17 8.34 6.13
CA ASP A 119 -10.46 8.44 6.83
C ASP A 119 -11.66 8.28 5.88
N ASN A 120 -11.54 8.77 4.62
CA ASN A 120 -12.57 8.54 3.60
C ASN A 120 -12.61 7.07 3.13
N LYS A 121 -11.46 6.43 2.91
CA LYS A 121 -11.38 5.02 2.51
C LYS A 121 -11.97 4.07 3.55
N VAL A 122 -11.73 4.34 4.82
CA VAL A 122 -12.26 3.51 5.90
C VAL A 122 -13.59 3.98 6.47
N TYR A 123 -14.25 4.96 5.85
CA TYR A 123 -15.46 5.58 6.38
C TYR A 123 -16.54 4.57 6.78
N LYS A 124 -16.82 3.58 5.93
CA LYS A 124 -17.77 2.48 6.21
C LYS A 124 -17.13 1.25 6.86
N LEU A 125 -15.82 1.28 7.07
CA LEU A 125 -15.02 0.15 7.58
C LEU A 125 -14.46 0.43 8.97
N LYS A 126 -14.88 1.51 9.63
CA LYS A 126 -14.35 1.95 10.94
C LYS A 126 -14.40 0.87 12.01
N ASP A 127 -15.50 0.16 12.10
CA ASP A 127 -15.67 -0.90 13.11
C ASP A 127 -14.68 -2.05 12.86
N TRP A 128 -14.50 -2.44 11.60
CA TRP A 128 -13.50 -3.43 11.23
C TRP A 128 -12.07 -2.94 11.52
N VAL A 129 -11.76 -1.69 11.19
CA VAL A 129 -10.43 -1.11 11.47
C VAL A 129 -10.18 -1.10 12.99
N ASN A 130 -11.15 -0.65 13.78
CA ASN A 130 -11.02 -0.60 15.25
C ASN A 130 -10.86 -1.99 15.86
N GLU A 131 -11.50 -3.01 15.29
CA GLU A 131 -11.40 -4.40 15.76
C GLU A 131 -10.04 -5.03 15.41
N TYR A 132 -9.56 -4.80 14.19
CA TYR A 132 -8.42 -5.57 13.65
C TYR A 132 -7.08 -4.86 13.71
N ILE A 133 -7.04 -3.53 13.78
CA ILE A 133 -5.81 -2.73 13.63
C ILE A 133 -5.48 -2.02 14.94
N ASP A 134 -4.26 -2.25 15.42
CA ASP A 134 -3.78 -1.65 16.68
C ASP A 134 -3.14 -0.28 16.45
N VAL A 135 -2.51 -0.07 15.28
CA VAL A 135 -1.78 1.17 14.93
C VAL A 135 -2.06 1.58 13.48
N ILE A 136 -2.20 2.88 13.24
CA ILE A 136 -2.38 3.45 11.91
C ILE A 136 -1.31 4.52 11.68
N ILE A 137 -0.46 4.32 10.66
CA ILE A 137 0.54 5.27 10.19
C ILE A 137 0.15 5.72 8.79
N THR A 138 0.00 7.02 8.61
CA THR A 138 -0.28 7.67 7.33
C THR A 138 0.93 8.47 6.85
N SER A 139 0.89 9.02 5.63
CA SER A 139 1.96 9.88 5.12
C SER A 139 2.23 11.11 5.99
N ASP A 140 1.22 11.58 6.74
CA ASP A 140 1.36 12.75 7.62
C ASP A 140 2.26 12.48 8.84
N ASN A 141 2.49 11.21 9.16
CA ASN A 141 3.31 10.80 10.31
C ASN A 141 4.81 10.71 9.99
N ILE A 142 5.21 10.80 8.72
CA ILE A 142 6.58 10.58 8.26
C ILE A 142 7.10 11.75 7.43
N LYS A 143 8.42 11.91 7.40
CA LYS A 143 9.08 12.94 6.58
C LYS A 143 9.38 12.46 5.16
N ARG A 144 9.70 11.18 5.00
CA ARG A 144 10.09 10.58 3.72
C ARG A 144 9.18 9.40 3.43
N GLY A 145 8.40 9.52 2.37
CA GLY A 145 7.54 8.43 1.89
C GLY A 145 8.32 7.27 1.25
N LYS A 146 7.63 6.18 0.96
CA LYS A 146 8.15 5.04 0.20
C LYS A 146 8.85 5.53 -1.08
N PRO A 147 10.04 5.04 -1.44
CA PRO A 147 10.70 3.82 -0.96
C PRO A 147 11.60 3.98 0.29
N ASN A 148 11.57 5.12 1.00
CA ASN A 148 12.27 5.23 2.27
C ASN A 148 11.58 4.36 3.34
N PRO A 149 12.33 3.80 4.29
CA PRO A 149 11.83 2.81 5.24
C PRO A 149 11.00 3.40 6.39
N ASP A 150 10.92 4.72 6.49
CA ASP A 150 10.44 5.48 7.65
C ASP A 150 9.07 4.98 8.15
N ILE A 151 8.14 4.70 7.23
CA ILE A 151 6.77 4.30 7.56
C ILE A 151 6.71 2.93 8.26
N PHE A 152 7.48 1.95 7.78
CA PHE A 152 7.49 0.62 8.37
C PHE A 152 8.31 0.56 9.66
N ILE A 153 9.37 1.38 9.77
CA ILE A 153 10.11 1.55 11.02
C ILE A 153 9.17 2.13 12.08
N LEU A 154 8.47 3.22 11.77
CA LEU A 154 7.54 3.87 12.70
C LEU A 154 6.38 2.94 13.08
N ALA A 155 5.78 2.24 12.11
CA ALA A 155 4.70 1.29 12.38
C ALA A 155 5.13 0.17 13.34
N ALA A 156 6.32 -0.40 13.15
CA ALA A 156 6.87 -1.40 14.07
C ALA A 156 7.13 -0.80 15.46
N GLN A 157 7.71 0.39 15.56
CA GLN A 157 7.99 1.09 16.82
C GLN A 157 6.72 1.38 17.62
N GLU A 158 5.66 1.86 16.98
CA GLU A 158 4.37 2.13 17.63
C GLU A 158 3.70 0.84 18.13
N LEU A 159 3.95 -0.30 17.50
CA LEU A 159 3.56 -1.61 18.02
C LEU A 159 4.45 -2.11 19.17
N GLY A 160 5.54 -1.41 19.49
CA GLY A 160 6.56 -1.86 20.46
C GLY A 160 7.41 -3.02 19.95
N LEU A 161 7.65 -3.10 18.63
CA LEU A 161 8.36 -4.16 17.94
C LEU A 161 9.56 -3.60 17.16
N ARG A 162 10.48 -4.49 16.77
CA ARG A 162 11.50 -4.19 15.77
C ARG A 162 10.98 -4.57 14.38
N PRO A 163 11.38 -3.88 13.30
CA PRO A 163 11.02 -4.29 11.94
C PRO A 163 11.38 -5.76 11.65
N SER A 164 12.50 -6.27 12.21
CA SER A 164 12.92 -7.67 12.06
C SER A 164 11.98 -8.69 12.73
N ASP A 165 11.05 -8.26 13.55
CA ASP A 165 10.02 -9.08 14.20
C ASP A 165 8.67 -9.01 13.45
N CYS A 166 8.64 -8.33 12.29
CA CYS A 166 7.40 -8.08 11.52
C CYS A 166 7.41 -8.76 10.14
N ILE A 167 6.18 -8.99 9.65
CA ILE A 167 5.86 -9.27 8.26
C ILE A 167 5.18 -8.04 7.66
N VAL A 168 5.47 -7.73 6.40
CA VAL A 168 4.80 -6.68 5.62
C VAL A 168 4.04 -7.30 4.46
N PHE A 169 2.83 -6.82 4.20
CA PHE A 169 2.04 -7.09 3.00
C PHE A 169 1.95 -5.80 2.17
N GLU A 170 2.31 -5.87 0.90
CA GLU A 170 2.49 -4.72 0.01
C GLU A 170 2.28 -5.11 -1.46
N ASP A 171 1.78 -4.19 -2.29
CA ASP A 171 1.56 -4.40 -3.72
C ASP A 171 2.48 -3.55 -4.61
N GLY A 172 3.01 -2.46 -4.08
CA GLY A 172 3.84 -1.50 -4.81
C GLY A 172 5.34 -1.74 -4.67
N LEU A 173 6.09 -1.65 -5.78
CA LEU A 173 7.55 -1.78 -5.77
C LEU A 173 8.25 -0.79 -4.80
N PRO A 174 7.84 0.49 -4.70
CA PRO A 174 8.40 1.41 -3.70
C PRO A 174 8.17 0.95 -2.27
N GLY A 175 7.01 0.37 -1.95
CA GLY A 175 6.69 -0.13 -0.62
C GLY A 175 7.47 -1.37 -0.27
N VAL A 176 7.62 -2.32 -1.20
CA VAL A 176 8.49 -3.49 -1.01
C VAL A 176 9.94 -3.07 -0.75
N LYS A 177 10.47 -2.10 -1.52
CA LYS A 177 11.80 -1.53 -1.26
C LYS A 177 11.90 -0.88 0.13
N ALA A 178 10.86 -0.17 0.55
CA ALA A 178 10.80 0.45 1.88
C ALA A 178 10.83 -0.61 2.99
N ALA A 179 10.05 -1.68 2.86
CA ALA A 179 10.00 -2.79 3.83
C ALA A 179 11.34 -3.53 3.93
N ILE A 180 11.97 -3.82 2.79
CA ILE A 180 13.32 -4.41 2.74
C ILE A 180 14.34 -3.49 3.43
N SER A 181 14.32 -2.19 3.10
CA SER A 181 15.24 -1.19 3.69
C SER A 181 15.01 -0.98 5.19
N ALA A 182 13.80 -1.18 5.68
CA ALA A 182 13.48 -1.19 7.11
C ALA A 182 14.02 -2.41 7.84
N GLY A 183 14.47 -3.45 7.13
CA GLY A 183 14.93 -4.71 7.71
C GLY A 183 13.78 -5.59 8.21
N VAL A 184 12.62 -5.51 7.57
CA VAL A 184 11.48 -6.37 7.86
C VAL A 184 11.82 -7.83 7.53
N ARG A 185 11.35 -8.75 8.38
CA ARG A 185 11.73 -10.18 8.30
C ARG A 185 11.14 -10.88 7.08
N ILE A 186 9.87 -10.65 6.83
CA ILE A 186 9.15 -11.22 5.69
C ILE A 186 8.44 -10.08 4.97
N VAL A 187 8.63 -10.01 3.67
CA VAL A 187 7.89 -9.09 2.80
C VAL A 187 7.10 -9.93 1.80
N VAL A 188 5.80 -9.76 1.82
CA VAL A 188 4.86 -10.39 0.89
C VAL A 188 4.46 -9.34 -0.13
N ALA A 189 4.91 -9.53 -1.37
CA ALA A 189 4.54 -8.69 -2.49
C ALA A 189 3.33 -9.32 -3.21
N ILE A 190 2.21 -8.59 -3.24
CA ILE A 190 0.97 -8.99 -3.91
C ILE A 190 0.91 -8.27 -5.24
N ILE A 191 1.23 -8.94 -6.35
CA ILE A 191 1.45 -8.27 -7.63
C ILE A 191 0.76 -8.97 -8.79
N GLU A 192 0.52 -8.21 -9.84
CA GLU A 192 0.12 -8.76 -11.13
C GLU A 192 1.32 -9.44 -11.83
N GLU A 193 1.07 -10.46 -12.64
CA GLU A 193 2.13 -11.25 -13.30
C GLU A 193 3.08 -10.39 -14.14
N TYR A 194 2.59 -9.35 -14.81
CA TYR A 194 3.43 -8.44 -15.61
C TYR A 194 4.45 -7.63 -14.80
N GLN A 195 4.22 -7.46 -13.50
CA GLN A 195 5.11 -6.72 -12.59
C GLN A 195 6.26 -7.59 -12.07
N ARG A 196 6.11 -8.92 -12.10
CA ARG A 196 7.01 -9.91 -11.51
C ARG A 196 8.49 -9.67 -11.80
N PRO A 197 8.92 -9.37 -13.04
CA PRO A 197 10.35 -9.15 -13.33
C PRO A 197 10.97 -8.00 -12.51
N SER A 198 10.20 -6.94 -12.21
CA SER A 198 10.68 -5.80 -11.42
C SER A 198 10.94 -6.16 -9.95
N PHE A 199 10.19 -7.14 -9.42
CA PHE A 199 10.34 -7.60 -8.03
C PHE A 199 11.38 -8.71 -7.88
N GLU A 200 11.47 -9.63 -8.84
CA GLU A 200 12.46 -10.72 -8.84
C GLU A 200 13.89 -10.21 -8.98
N ASN A 201 14.09 -9.09 -9.69
CA ASN A 201 15.38 -8.46 -9.88
C ASN A 201 15.79 -7.52 -8.72
N LEU A 202 15.02 -7.46 -7.64
CA LEU A 202 15.39 -6.69 -6.47
C LEU A 202 16.64 -7.26 -5.80
N PHE A 203 17.66 -6.41 -5.64
CA PHE A 203 18.84 -6.74 -4.87
C PHE A 203 18.58 -6.48 -3.37
N TYR A 204 18.69 -7.53 -2.54
CA TYR A 204 18.52 -7.45 -1.09
C TYR A 204 19.25 -8.61 -0.39
N ASP A 205 19.52 -8.44 0.92
CA ASP A 205 20.14 -9.47 1.74
C ASP A 205 19.10 -10.54 2.15
N LYS A 206 19.11 -11.68 1.46
CA LYS A 206 18.20 -12.81 1.70
C LYS A 206 18.35 -13.44 3.09
N ASN A 207 19.45 -13.18 3.81
CA ASN A 207 19.62 -13.65 5.19
C ASN A 207 18.84 -12.77 6.19
N LYS A 208 18.53 -11.52 5.82
CA LYS A 208 17.80 -10.57 6.67
C LYS A 208 16.32 -10.53 6.35
N THR A 209 15.96 -10.52 5.07
CA THR A 209 14.57 -10.42 4.60
C THR A 209 14.23 -11.59 3.68
N ASN A 210 13.07 -12.20 3.89
CA ASN A 210 12.47 -13.16 2.97
C ASN A 210 11.41 -12.45 2.14
N LEU A 211 11.65 -12.31 0.83
CA LEU A 211 10.67 -11.76 -0.12
C LEU A 211 9.85 -12.90 -0.73
N ILE A 212 8.54 -12.84 -0.56
CA ILE A 212 7.56 -13.77 -1.10
C ILE A 212 6.71 -13.01 -2.11
N ILE A 213 6.56 -13.55 -3.31
CA ILE A 213 5.78 -12.94 -4.39
C ILE A 213 4.57 -13.82 -4.65
N ILE A 214 3.37 -13.25 -4.54
CA ILE A 214 2.08 -13.90 -4.79
C ILE A 214 1.20 -13.01 -5.67
N ASN A 215 0.19 -13.58 -6.32
CA ASN A 215 -0.73 -12.82 -7.15
C ASN A 215 -2.01 -12.41 -6.39
N SER A 216 -2.30 -13.07 -5.29
CA SER A 216 -3.46 -12.79 -4.43
C SER A 216 -3.14 -13.11 -2.98
N LEU A 217 -3.71 -12.35 -2.04
CA LEU A 217 -3.62 -12.65 -0.61
C LEU A 217 -4.17 -14.04 -0.25
N GLU A 218 -5.06 -14.61 -1.07
CA GLU A 218 -5.58 -15.98 -0.89
C GLU A 218 -4.49 -17.05 -1.04
N GLU A 219 -3.40 -16.75 -1.77
CA GLU A 219 -2.28 -17.67 -1.99
C GLU A 219 -1.27 -17.70 -0.83
N PHE A 220 -1.43 -16.80 0.17
CA PHE A 220 -0.43 -16.70 1.23
C PHE A 220 -0.38 -17.95 2.12
N ASP A 221 0.79 -18.58 2.16
CA ASP A 221 1.05 -19.74 3.02
C ASP A 221 1.42 -19.31 4.45
N PHE A 222 0.48 -19.43 5.36
CA PHE A 222 0.66 -19.12 6.78
C PHE A 222 1.66 -20.03 7.50
N SER A 223 2.07 -21.17 6.91
CA SER A 223 3.11 -22.04 7.48
C SER A 223 4.46 -21.32 7.62
N LEU A 224 4.68 -20.27 6.80
CA LEU A 224 5.90 -19.45 6.80
C LEU A 224 6.05 -18.59 8.07
N ILE A 225 4.95 -18.33 8.80
CA ILE A 225 4.92 -17.52 10.02
C ILE A 225 4.47 -18.31 11.26
N LYS A 226 4.30 -19.63 11.15
CA LYS A 226 3.94 -20.48 12.30
C LYS A 226 4.95 -20.37 13.41
N ARG A 227 4.46 -20.19 14.64
CA ARG A 227 5.26 -20.37 15.86
C ARG A 227 5.81 -21.81 15.90
N LYS A 228 7.12 -21.97 16.07
CA LYS A 228 7.61 -23.24 16.62
C LYS A 228 7.14 -23.28 18.08
N ASN A 229 6.29 -24.24 18.37
CA ASN A 229 5.93 -24.61 19.75
C ASN A 229 7.18 -24.93 20.56
#